data_1f0a01e88ffba6f636e23cceebb43f73
#
_entry.id   1f0a01e88ffba6f636e23cceebb43f73
#
_cell.length_a   1.000
_cell.length_b   1.000
_cell.length_c   1.000
_cell.angle_alpha   90.00
_cell.angle_beta   90.00
_cell.angle_gamma   90.00
#
_symmetry.space_group_name_H-M   'P 1'
#
loop_
_entity.id
_entity.type
_entity.pdbx_description
1 polymer ?
#
loop_
_entity_poly.entity_id
_entity_poly.type
_entity_poly.pdbx_seq_one_letter_code
_entity_poly.pdbx_strand_id
1 'polypeptide(L)'
;SFPTRRSSDLEEKDGTLSAIGIGYYDLAPGESFDQVFLQELIQEVTRSGRPFGELEQYHLRFLRVDSPFGQRVVFADITSEQSTLNNLVKNCILIGVLCFFAFLGISIRLAAWTVKPVERAWQKQRQFVSDASHELKTPLTVIMTNAELLQGREDDRESQVQFSSNILTMSRQMRALVEQMLELARADSGQGKTDLRPVDLSTLVADALLPFEPVFFEQGLELSSQIDDGITVHGDPGRLKEVLDILLDNARKYTEPSGTVSVYLERWGHYRCRLTVSNPGTPLSEAEQKDIFKRFYRADPARSRNGSFGLGLAIAKCITAEHHGRIWAESIGGYNHFFVELPIK
;
A
#
# COMPACT_ATOMS: atom_id res chain seq x y z
N SER A 1 -48.16 -42.39 -2.04
CA SER A 1 -47.91 -40.95 -2.12
C SER A 1 -49.24 -40.21 -2.16
N PHE A 2 -49.54 -39.48 -1.10
CA PHE A 2 -50.69 -38.57 -1.09
C PHE A 2 -50.43 -37.44 -2.09
N PRO A 3 -51.37 -37.10 -2.97
CA PRO A 3 -51.24 -35.93 -3.82
C PRO A 3 -51.30 -34.65 -2.97
N THR A 4 -50.39 -33.76 -3.25
CA THR A 4 -50.21 -32.47 -2.56
C THR A 4 -51.52 -31.67 -2.48
N ARG A 5 -51.94 -31.29 -1.23
CA ARG A 5 -53.12 -30.55 -0.82
C ARG A 5 -54.43 -31.42 -0.76
N ARG A 6 -54.47 -32.36 0.17
CA ARG A 6 -55.73 -33.03 0.50
C ARG A 6 -56.01 -32.94 1.98
N SER A 7 -57.17 -32.42 2.33
CA SER A 7 -57.85 -32.73 3.56
C SER A 7 -58.89 -33.81 3.28
N SER A 8 -58.85 -34.90 4.00
CA SER A 8 -59.88 -35.92 3.95
C SER A 8 -60.51 -36.03 5.32
N ASP A 9 -61.82 -35.98 5.36
CA ASP A 9 -62.61 -36.22 6.57
C ASP A 9 -62.95 -37.68 6.67
N LEU A 10 -62.74 -38.28 7.84
CA LEU A 10 -63.15 -39.64 8.15
C LEU A 10 -64.34 -39.56 9.14
N GLU A 11 -65.43 -40.10 8.77
CA GLU A 11 -66.62 -40.22 9.60
C GLU A 11 -66.90 -41.71 10.01
N GLU A 12 -67.02 -41.93 11.33
CA GLU A 12 -67.43 -43.25 11.82
C GLU A 12 -68.93 -43.22 12.06
N LYS A 13 -69.67 -43.97 11.26
CA LYS A 13 -71.10 -44.11 11.38
C LYS A 13 -71.43 -45.61 11.46
N ASP A 14 -72.11 -46.06 12.52
CA ASP A 14 -72.49 -47.43 12.77
C ASP A 14 -71.36 -48.50 12.69
N GLY A 15 -70.12 -48.10 13.20
CA GLY A 15 -68.96 -48.99 13.20
C GLY A 15 -68.28 -49.15 11.85
N THR A 16 -68.74 -48.47 10.81
CA THR A 16 -68.06 -48.41 9.52
C THR A 16 -67.37 -47.11 9.28
N LEU A 17 -66.09 -47.20 8.97
CA LEU A 17 -65.26 -46.03 8.60
C LEU A 17 -65.54 -45.60 7.16
N SER A 18 -66.03 -44.41 6.97
CA SER A 18 -66.20 -43.85 5.64
C SER A 18 -65.23 -42.60 5.49
N ALA A 19 -64.49 -42.57 4.41
CA ALA A 19 -63.68 -41.39 4.05
C ALA A 19 -64.55 -40.48 3.20
N ILE A 20 -64.81 -39.27 3.73
CA ILE A 20 -65.48 -38.21 2.97
C ILE A 20 -64.39 -37.26 2.47
N GLY A 21 -64.08 -37.25 1.16
CA GLY A 21 -63.21 -36.32 0.52
C GLY A 21 -63.94 -34.96 0.43
N ILE A 22 -63.62 -34.02 1.29
CA ILE A 22 -64.05 -32.63 1.17
C ILE A 22 -62.85 -31.87 0.62
N GLY A 23 -62.78 -31.73 -0.70
CA GLY A 23 -61.77 -30.96 -1.35
C GLY A 23 -61.79 -31.15 -2.86
N TYR A 24 -61.36 -30.22 -3.60
CA TYR A 24 -61.42 -29.98 -5.04
C TYR A 24 -60.96 -31.11 -6.00
N TYR A 25 -60.85 -32.35 -5.49
CA TYR A 25 -60.48 -33.51 -6.29
C TYR A 25 -61.40 -34.70 -5.92
N ASP A 26 -62.32 -34.98 -6.80
CA ASP A 26 -63.03 -36.28 -6.81
C ASP A 26 -62.03 -37.42 -6.87
N LEU A 27 -62.15 -38.38 -5.97
CA LEU A 27 -61.47 -39.67 -6.12
C LEU A 27 -61.86 -40.26 -7.50
N ALA A 28 -60.86 -40.57 -8.28
CA ALA A 28 -61.15 -41.26 -9.53
C ALA A 28 -62.03 -42.53 -9.24
N PRO A 29 -63.05 -42.84 -10.07
CA PRO A 29 -63.88 -43.97 -9.85
C PRO A 29 -63.03 -45.25 -9.86
N GLY A 30 -62.85 -45.87 -8.68
CA GLY A 30 -62.06 -47.09 -8.52
C GLY A 30 -60.86 -47.02 -7.55
N GLU A 31 -60.48 -45.87 -7.02
CA GLU A 31 -59.49 -45.78 -5.93
C GLU A 31 -60.22 -45.97 -4.56
N SER A 32 -60.12 -47.14 -4.01
CA SER A 32 -60.46 -47.37 -2.59
C SER A 32 -59.24 -47.05 -1.72
N PHE A 33 -59.41 -46.21 -0.71
CA PHE A 33 -58.40 -46.12 0.33
C PHE A 33 -58.24 -47.50 0.99
N ASP A 34 -56.98 -47.90 1.20
CA ASP A 34 -56.66 -49.11 1.94
C ASP A 34 -57.19 -48.90 3.37
N GLN A 35 -58.30 -49.70 3.66
CA GLN A 35 -59.01 -49.65 4.95
C GLN A 35 -58.06 -49.94 6.13
N VAL A 36 -57.07 -50.80 5.87
CA VAL A 36 -56.03 -51.09 6.89
C VAL A 36 -55.20 -49.89 7.25
N PHE A 37 -54.81 -49.11 6.25
CA PHE A 37 -54.02 -47.84 6.48
C PHE A 37 -54.84 -46.78 7.21
N LEU A 38 -56.13 -46.65 6.89
CA LEU A 38 -57.01 -45.70 7.60
C LEU A 38 -57.25 -46.09 9.05
N GLN A 39 -57.40 -47.41 9.33
CA GLN A 39 -57.50 -47.88 10.72
C GLN A 39 -56.24 -47.65 11.52
N GLU A 40 -55.08 -47.81 10.91
CA GLU A 40 -53.79 -47.56 11.53
C GLU A 40 -53.62 -46.05 11.89
N LEU A 41 -53.97 -45.13 10.99
CA LEU A 41 -53.96 -43.68 11.23
C LEU A 41 -54.92 -43.31 12.38
N ILE A 42 -56.16 -43.87 12.42
CA ILE A 42 -57.12 -43.54 13.49
C ILE A 42 -56.65 -44.12 14.82
N GLN A 43 -56.05 -45.29 14.85
CA GLN A 43 -55.49 -45.86 16.07
C GLN A 43 -54.38 -44.96 16.64
N GLU A 44 -53.51 -44.46 15.76
CA GLU A 44 -52.41 -43.59 16.19
C GLU A 44 -52.95 -42.23 16.73
N VAL A 45 -53.92 -41.63 16.05
CA VAL A 45 -54.63 -40.42 16.53
C VAL A 45 -55.34 -40.67 17.88
N THR A 46 -56.01 -41.81 18.02
CA THR A 46 -56.69 -42.15 19.26
C THR A 46 -55.72 -42.41 20.41
N ARG A 47 -54.60 -43.07 20.12
CA ARG A 47 -53.55 -43.32 21.10
C ARG A 47 -52.86 -42.02 21.56
N SER A 48 -52.77 -41.01 20.69
CA SER A 48 -52.18 -39.73 21.03
C SER A 48 -53.00 -38.94 22.09
N GLY A 49 -54.32 -39.19 22.18
CA GLY A 49 -55.22 -38.52 23.12
C GLY A 49 -55.40 -37.02 22.93
N ARG A 50 -54.81 -36.45 21.87
CA ARG A 50 -54.81 -35.02 21.61
C ARG A 50 -55.87 -34.65 20.57
N PRO A 51 -56.50 -33.47 20.70
CA PRO A 51 -57.49 -32.98 19.73
C PRO A 51 -56.86 -32.58 18.40
N PHE A 52 -55.55 -32.24 18.40
CA PHE A 52 -54.79 -31.92 17.20
C PHE A 52 -53.30 -32.33 17.38
N GLY A 53 -52.60 -32.59 16.29
CA GLY A 53 -51.20 -32.98 16.33
C GLY A 53 -50.65 -33.29 14.95
N GLU A 54 -49.40 -33.76 14.92
CA GLU A 54 -48.69 -34.18 13.71
C GLU A 54 -48.34 -35.68 13.85
N LEU A 55 -48.55 -36.41 12.79
CA LEU A 55 -48.11 -37.79 12.62
C LEU A 55 -46.83 -37.77 11.78
N GLU A 56 -45.68 -37.67 12.42
CA GLU A 56 -44.36 -37.45 11.75
C GLU A 56 -44.06 -38.58 10.74
N GLN A 57 -44.41 -39.84 11.07
CA GLN A 57 -44.18 -41.00 10.17
C GLN A 57 -44.91 -40.89 8.83
N TYR A 58 -46.06 -40.21 8.83
CA TYR A 58 -46.94 -40.09 7.67
C TYR A 58 -46.92 -38.71 7.04
N HIS A 59 -46.20 -37.75 7.66
CA HIS A 59 -46.20 -36.35 7.26
C HIS A 59 -47.61 -35.74 7.19
N LEU A 60 -48.49 -36.15 8.16
CA LEU A 60 -49.86 -35.69 8.25
C LEU A 60 -50.07 -34.89 9.52
N ARG A 61 -50.80 -33.77 9.41
CA ARG A 61 -51.36 -33.04 10.54
C ARG A 61 -52.80 -33.49 10.70
N PHE A 62 -53.23 -33.76 11.93
CA PHE A 62 -54.60 -34.18 12.20
C PHE A 62 -55.32 -33.20 13.13
N LEU A 63 -56.65 -33.08 12.92
CA LEU A 63 -57.56 -32.39 13.78
C LEU A 63 -58.74 -33.29 14.08
N ARG A 64 -59.00 -33.58 15.36
CA ARG A 64 -60.11 -34.35 15.81
C ARG A 64 -61.23 -33.41 16.22
N VAL A 65 -62.43 -33.59 15.65
CA VAL A 65 -63.65 -32.83 15.92
C VAL A 65 -64.73 -33.75 16.44
N ASP A 66 -65.21 -33.56 17.65
CA ASP A 66 -66.32 -34.30 18.19
C ASP A 66 -67.60 -33.63 17.72
N SER A 67 -68.44 -34.42 16.99
CA SER A 67 -69.75 -33.99 16.47
C SER A 67 -70.87 -34.77 17.16
N PRO A 68 -72.11 -34.21 17.28
CA PRO A 68 -73.26 -34.92 17.80
C PRO A 68 -73.63 -36.22 17.05
N PHE A 69 -73.04 -36.36 15.84
CA PHE A 69 -73.32 -37.55 14.93
C PHE A 69 -72.14 -38.50 14.84
N GLY A 70 -71.06 -38.30 15.62
CA GLY A 70 -69.85 -39.13 15.58
C GLY A 70 -68.55 -38.34 15.67
N GLN A 71 -67.41 -39.06 15.75
CA GLN A 71 -66.07 -38.43 15.74
C GLN A 71 -65.58 -38.26 14.33
N ARG A 72 -65.09 -37.07 14.03
CA ARG A 72 -64.44 -36.76 12.72
C ARG A 72 -62.99 -36.46 12.93
N VAL A 73 -62.12 -37.02 12.10
CA VAL A 73 -60.68 -36.71 12.05
C VAL A 73 -60.35 -36.17 10.68
N VAL A 74 -59.85 -34.95 10.66
CA VAL A 74 -59.38 -34.27 9.44
C VAL A 74 -57.86 -34.44 9.35
N PHE A 75 -57.37 -34.92 8.23
CA PHE A 75 -55.93 -35.02 7.94
C PHE A 75 -55.53 -34.02 6.86
N ALA A 76 -54.42 -33.37 7.08
CA ALA A 76 -53.78 -32.48 6.08
C ALA A 76 -52.35 -32.93 5.83
N ASP A 77 -51.99 -33.06 4.57
CA ASP A 77 -50.61 -33.38 4.14
C ASP A 77 -49.70 -32.15 4.31
N ILE A 78 -48.65 -32.33 5.09
CA ILE A 78 -47.63 -31.27 5.37
C ILE A 78 -46.32 -31.55 4.67
N THR A 79 -46.23 -32.53 3.77
CA THR A 79 -44.99 -32.91 3.05
C THR A 79 -44.44 -31.75 2.27
N SER A 80 -45.30 -31.03 1.55
CA SER A 80 -44.91 -29.86 0.76
C SER A 80 -44.43 -28.69 1.64
N GLU A 81 -45.08 -28.49 2.79
CA GLU A 81 -44.72 -27.44 3.75
C GLU A 81 -43.33 -27.73 4.38
N GLN A 82 -43.14 -28.97 4.84
CA GLN A 82 -41.87 -29.40 5.44
C GLN A 82 -40.73 -29.38 4.41
N SER A 83 -40.96 -29.84 3.17
CA SER A 83 -39.96 -29.82 2.13
C SER A 83 -39.54 -28.38 1.78
N THR A 84 -40.51 -27.45 1.73
CA THR A 84 -40.25 -26.03 1.47
C THR A 84 -39.42 -25.41 2.61
N LEU A 85 -39.82 -25.69 3.87
CA LEU A 85 -39.06 -25.18 5.03
C LEU A 85 -37.63 -25.74 5.05
N ASN A 86 -37.44 -27.02 4.82
CA ASN A 86 -36.11 -27.61 4.76
C ASN A 86 -35.24 -27.03 3.64
N ASN A 87 -35.83 -26.77 2.48
CA ASN A 87 -35.12 -26.13 1.37
C ASN A 87 -34.76 -24.67 1.69
N LEU A 88 -35.65 -23.92 2.33
CA LEU A 88 -35.38 -22.57 2.80
C LEU A 88 -34.22 -22.57 3.81
N VAL A 89 -34.25 -23.45 4.81
CA VAL A 89 -33.19 -23.57 5.81
C VAL A 89 -31.85 -23.92 5.15
N LYS A 90 -31.84 -24.92 4.24
CA LYS A 90 -30.62 -25.28 3.50
C LYS A 90 -30.06 -24.11 2.68
N ASN A 91 -30.94 -23.38 1.98
CA ASN A 91 -30.53 -22.23 1.17
C ASN A 91 -30.00 -21.09 2.06
N CYS A 92 -30.62 -20.82 3.19
CA CYS A 92 -30.15 -19.82 4.17
C CYS A 92 -28.75 -20.18 4.71
N ILE A 93 -28.55 -21.46 5.07
CA ILE A 93 -27.23 -21.94 5.54
C ILE A 93 -26.20 -21.80 4.43
N LEU A 94 -26.52 -22.23 3.20
CA LEU A 94 -25.61 -22.13 2.06
C LEU A 94 -25.20 -20.67 1.79
N ILE A 95 -26.19 -19.78 1.73
CA ILE A 95 -25.94 -18.33 1.53
C ILE A 95 -25.11 -17.76 2.69
N GLY A 96 -25.45 -18.12 3.93
CA GLY A 96 -24.70 -17.68 5.11
C GLY A 96 -23.24 -18.10 5.07
N VAL A 97 -22.96 -19.36 4.70
CA VAL A 97 -21.59 -19.88 4.55
C VAL A 97 -20.85 -19.15 3.42
N LEU A 98 -21.50 -18.95 2.28
CA LEU A 98 -20.92 -18.24 1.13
C LEU A 98 -20.58 -16.79 1.50
N CYS A 99 -21.51 -16.08 2.15
CA CYS A 99 -21.28 -14.71 2.64
C CYS A 99 -20.15 -14.67 3.66
N PHE A 100 -20.08 -15.63 4.59
CA PHE A 100 -19.02 -15.69 5.58
C PHE A 100 -17.63 -15.78 4.94
N PHE A 101 -17.45 -16.69 3.97
CA PHE A 101 -16.17 -16.82 3.27
C PHE A 101 -15.85 -15.62 2.38
N ALA A 102 -16.86 -15.01 1.76
CA ALA A 102 -16.68 -13.78 0.99
C ALA A 102 -16.21 -12.62 1.88
N PHE A 103 -16.86 -12.40 3.02
CA PHE A 103 -16.46 -11.37 3.98
C PHE A 103 -15.08 -11.65 4.59
N LEU A 104 -14.77 -12.91 4.89
CA LEU A 104 -13.45 -13.32 5.38
C LEU A 104 -12.36 -12.98 4.36
N GLY A 105 -12.56 -13.31 3.08
CA GLY A 105 -11.62 -12.99 2.00
C GLY A 105 -11.42 -11.48 1.82
N ILE A 106 -12.50 -10.71 1.83
CA ILE A 106 -12.45 -9.24 1.75
C ILE A 106 -11.70 -8.68 2.96
N SER A 107 -11.98 -9.16 4.17
CA SER A 107 -11.35 -8.70 5.41
C SER A 107 -9.84 -8.94 5.40
N ILE A 108 -9.39 -10.14 5.01
CA ILE A 108 -7.96 -10.48 4.90
C ILE A 108 -7.28 -9.59 3.86
N ARG A 109 -7.92 -9.37 2.70
CA ARG A 109 -7.37 -8.53 1.64
C ARG A 109 -7.28 -7.07 2.06
N LEU A 110 -8.30 -6.55 2.75
CA LEU A 110 -8.32 -5.18 3.26
C LEU A 110 -7.27 -4.99 4.36
N ALA A 111 -7.17 -5.92 5.30
CA ALA A 111 -6.14 -5.90 6.34
C ALA A 111 -4.72 -5.89 5.73
N ALA A 112 -4.45 -6.76 4.77
CA ALA A 112 -3.16 -6.79 4.08
C ALA A 112 -2.88 -5.49 3.31
N TRP A 113 -3.89 -4.88 2.71
CA TRP A 113 -3.75 -3.60 1.99
C TRP A 113 -3.45 -2.43 2.94
N THR A 114 -4.03 -2.42 4.13
CA THR A 114 -3.84 -1.36 5.13
C THR A 114 -2.54 -1.52 5.92
N VAL A 115 -2.16 -2.75 6.28
CA VAL A 115 -0.98 -3.01 7.13
C VAL A 115 0.33 -2.92 6.35
N LYS A 116 0.39 -3.45 5.13
CA LYS A 116 1.62 -3.44 4.30
C LYS A 116 2.28 -2.07 4.13
N PRO A 117 1.58 -0.96 3.82
CA PRO A 117 2.21 0.35 3.70
C PRO A 117 2.77 0.85 5.03
N VAL A 118 2.13 0.59 6.15
CA VAL A 118 2.61 0.96 7.49
C VAL A 118 3.88 0.18 7.82
N GLU A 119 3.89 -1.13 7.61
CA GLU A 119 5.08 -1.96 7.82
C GLU A 119 6.27 -1.49 6.96
N ARG A 120 6.04 -1.19 5.69
CA ARG A 120 7.08 -0.63 4.80
C ARG A 120 7.60 0.72 5.28
N ALA A 121 6.73 1.60 5.78
CA ALA A 121 7.14 2.88 6.35
C ALA A 121 7.99 2.67 7.61
N TRP A 122 7.59 1.76 8.48
CA TRP A 122 8.36 1.38 9.69
C TRP A 122 9.73 0.79 9.36
N GLN A 123 9.80 -0.11 8.40
CA GLN A 123 11.08 -0.70 7.96
C GLN A 123 12.01 0.37 7.40
N LYS A 124 11.51 1.29 6.57
CA LYS A 124 12.29 2.42 6.05
C LYS A 124 12.78 3.34 7.17
N GLN A 125 11.93 3.64 8.15
CA GLN A 125 12.27 4.45 9.30
C GLN A 125 13.36 3.79 10.15
N ARG A 126 13.22 2.50 10.43
CA ARG A 126 14.21 1.73 11.19
C ARG A 126 15.56 1.64 10.47
N GLN A 127 15.53 1.42 9.16
CA GLN A 127 16.73 1.42 8.33
C GLN A 127 17.42 2.79 8.38
N PHE A 128 16.65 3.88 8.21
CA PHE A 128 17.17 5.24 8.28
C PHE A 128 17.87 5.53 9.61
N VAL A 129 17.29 5.15 10.75
CA VAL A 129 17.93 5.33 12.08
C VAL A 129 19.20 4.49 12.21
N SER A 130 19.20 3.25 11.70
CA SER A 130 20.38 2.40 11.72
C SER A 130 21.52 2.99 10.89
N ASP A 131 21.24 3.40 9.66
CA ASP A 131 22.24 3.95 8.75
C ASP A 131 22.80 5.29 9.29
N ALA A 132 21.92 6.13 9.83
CA ALA A 132 22.29 7.37 10.50
C ALA A 132 23.25 7.14 11.67
N SER A 133 22.95 6.11 12.49
CA SER A 133 23.79 5.77 13.65
C SER A 133 25.19 5.30 13.21
N HIS A 134 25.26 4.54 12.12
CA HIS A 134 26.53 4.11 11.54
C HIS A 134 27.34 5.27 10.97
N GLU A 135 26.69 6.17 10.22
CA GLU A 135 27.36 7.33 9.60
C GLU A 135 27.80 8.40 10.64
N LEU A 136 27.14 8.47 11.80
CA LEU A 136 27.55 9.35 12.92
C LEU A 136 28.68 8.73 13.75
N LYS A 137 28.72 7.41 13.91
CA LYS A 137 29.72 6.74 14.74
C LYS A 137 31.14 6.92 14.20
N THR A 138 31.32 6.85 12.89
CA THR A 138 32.65 6.95 12.26
C THR A 138 33.34 8.30 12.51
N PRO A 139 32.76 9.47 12.18
CA PRO A 139 33.38 10.75 12.44
C PRO A 139 33.55 11.01 13.95
N LEU A 140 32.62 10.55 14.79
CA LEU A 140 32.74 10.68 16.24
C LEU A 140 33.96 9.93 16.76
N THR A 141 34.19 8.70 16.28
CA THR A 141 35.37 7.91 16.68
C THR A 141 36.66 8.64 16.27
N VAL A 142 36.70 9.21 15.05
CA VAL A 142 37.87 9.97 14.59
C VAL A 142 38.09 11.21 15.45
N ILE A 143 37.04 11.95 15.84
CA ILE A 143 37.12 13.09 16.75
C ILE A 143 37.72 12.67 18.10
N MET A 144 37.17 11.60 18.70
CA MET A 144 37.62 11.08 19.99
C MET A 144 39.09 10.65 19.96
N THR A 145 39.50 9.88 18.94
CA THR A 145 40.89 9.42 18.80
C THR A 145 41.86 10.59 18.62
N ASN A 146 41.52 11.61 17.79
CA ASN A 146 42.38 12.77 17.63
C ASN A 146 42.43 13.63 18.92
N ALA A 147 41.33 13.72 19.67
CA ALA A 147 41.30 14.42 20.95
C ALA A 147 42.17 13.72 22.01
N GLU A 148 42.11 12.37 22.07
CA GLU A 148 42.98 11.55 22.96
C GLU A 148 44.48 11.71 22.61
N LEU A 149 44.80 11.74 21.31
CA LEU A 149 46.17 11.98 20.83
C LEU A 149 46.67 13.37 21.18
N LEU A 150 45.79 14.38 21.14
CA LEU A 150 46.13 15.74 21.59
C LEU A 150 46.47 15.82 23.08
N GLN A 151 45.80 15.03 23.93
CA GLN A 151 46.06 14.98 25.37
C GLN A 151 47.34 14.27 25.73
N GLY A 152 47.78 13.30 24.91
CA GLY A 152 48.90 12.43 25.21
C GLY A 152 50.26 12.86 24.66
N ARG A 153 50.33 13.94 23.83
CA ARG A 153 51.58 14.42 23.21
C ARG A 153 51.80 15.92 23.46
N GLU A 154 52.76 16.22 24.32
CA GLU A 154 53.08 17.61 24.69
C GLU A 154 54.05 18.35 23.74
N ASP A 155 54.83 17.60 22.91
CA ASP A 155 56.05 18.18 22.29
C ASP A 155 55.98 18.42 20.76
N ASP A 156 54.94 18.02 20.05
CA ASP A 156 54.88 18.20 18.59
C ASP A 156 53.75 19.12 18.13
N ARG A 157 54.08 20.36 17.89
CA ARG A 157 53.15 21.41 17.45
C ARG A 157 52.52 21.13 16.10
N GLU A 158 53.24 20.47 15.18
CA GLU A 158 52.71 20.12 13.83
C GLU A 158 51.65 19.07 13.94
N SER A 159 51.86 18.00 14.70
CA SER A 159 50.87 16.96 15.00
C SER A 159 49.64 17.53 15.73
N GLN A 160 49.81 18.48 16.67
CA GLN A 160 48.69 19.14 17.35
C GLN A 160 47.79 19.92 16.37
N VAL A 161 48.39 20.67 15.45
CA VAL A 161 47.66 21.40 14.40
C VAL A 161 46.90 20.41 13.50
N GLN A 162 47.52 19.30 13.12
CA GLN A 162 46.88 18.27 12.29
C GLN A 162 45.69 17.61 12.99
N PHE A 163 45.86 17.21 14.28
CA PHE A 163 44.77 16.62 15.06
C PHE A 163 43.59 17.57 15.25
N SER A 164 43.90 18.87 15.56
CA SER A 164 42.87 19.89 15.68
C SER A 164 42.15 20.14 14.37
N SER A 165 42.84 20.14 13.25
CA SER A 165 42.26 20.26 11.90
C SER A 165 41.35 19.08 11.56
N ASN A 166 41.78 17.86 11.91
CA ASN A 166 40.98 16.67 11.72
C ASN A 166 39.68 16.71 12.55
N ILE A 167 39.77 17.11 13.82
CA ILE A 167 38.57 17.28 14.68
C ILE A 167 37.60 18.27 14.08
N LEU A 168 38.11 19.44 13.64
CA LEU A 168 37.28 20.50 13.05
C LEU A 168 36.59 20.01 11.74
N THR A 169 37.34 19.31 10.90
CA THR A 169 36.82 18.74 9.65
C THR A 169 35.70 17.72 9.91
N MET A 170 35.93 16.79 10.84
CA MET A 170 34.91 15.79 11.21
C MET A 170 33.68 16.41 11.87
N SER A 171 33.87 17.46 12.70
CA SER A 171 32.77 18.19 13.32
C SER A 171 31.92 18.93 12.29
N ARG A 172 32.52 19.50 11.25
CA ARG A 172 31.81 20.13 10.13
C ARG A 172 31.03 19.10 9.31
N GLN A 173 31.63 17.93 9.06
CA GLN A 173 30.94 16.85 8.38
C GLN A 173 29.75 16.32 9.18
N MET A 174 29.90 16.11 10.50
CA MET A 174 28.77 15.71 11.36
C MET A 174 27.63 16.74 11.33
N ARG A 175 27.95 18.03 11.38
CA ARG A 175 26.94 19.06 11.29
C ARG A 175 26.17 19.00 9.96
N ALA A 176 26.87 18.87 8.84
CA ALA A 176 26.26 18.76 7.54
C ALA A 176 25.36 17.50 7.44
N LEU A 177 25.80 16.38 8.01
CA LEU A 177 24.99 15.15 8.06
C LEU A 177 23.69 15.37 8.85
N VAL A 178 23.78 15.98 10.04
CA VAL A 178 22.60 16.26 10.87
C VAL A 178 21.64 17.21 10.17
N GLU A 179 22.14 18.27 9.52
CA GLU A 179 21.33 19.22 8.73
C GLU A 179 20.57 18.50 7.61
N GLN A 180 21.25 17.64 6.83
CA GLN A 180 20.63 16.83 5.77
C GLN A 180 19.59 15.84 6.30
N MET A 181 19.84 15.22 7.46
CA MET A 181 18.87 14.34 8.11
C MET A 181 17.61 15.06 8.57
N LEU A 182 17.78 16.26 9.16
CA LEU A 182 16.65 17.10 9.58
C LEU A 182 15.82 17.56 8.38
N GLU A 183 16.47 17.86 7.28
CA GLU A 183 15.80 18.23 6.04
C GLU A 183 14.95 17.08 5.49
N LEU A 184 15.50 15.89 5.39
CA LEU A 184 14.73 14.70 4.99
C LEU A 184 13.56 14.38 5.93
N ALA A 185 13.75 14.56 7.25
CA ALA A 185 12.70 14.35 8.23
C ALA A 185 11.56 15.36 8.08
N ARG A 186 11.87 16.63 7.74
CA ARG A 186 10.85 17.65 7.45
C ARG A 186 10.07 17.34 6.19
N ALA A 187 10.76 16.92 5.13
CA ALA A 187 10.12 16.53 3.88
C ALA A 187 9.17 15.32 4.06
N ASP A 188 9.58 14.32 4.86
CA ASP A 188 8.73 13.15 5.15
C ASP A 188 7.47 13.49 5.94
N SER A 189 7.56 14.48 6.84
CA SER A 189 6.42 14.88 7.68
C SER A 189 5.37 15.72 6.94
N GLY A 190 5.63 16.12 5.70
CA GLY A 190 4.77 17.04 4.94
C GLY A 190 4.61 18.42 5.61
N GLN A 191 5.43 18.74 6.62
CA GLN A 191 5.34 19.99 7.37
C GLN A 191 6.08 21.15 6.69
N GLY A 192 6.82 20.91 5.61
CA GLY A 192 7.39 21.96 4.78
C GLY A 192 6.26 22.68 4.04
N LYS A 193 5.77 23.81 4.53
CA LYS A 193 5.02 24.75 3.69
C LYS A 193 6.02 25.30 2.68
N THR A 194 6.13 24.62 1.54
CA THR A 194 6.89 25.12 0.40
C THR A 194 6.13 26.34 -0.12
N ASP A 195 6.75 27.50 -0.07
CA ASP A 195 6.16 28.74 -0.60
C ASP A 195 6.26 28.73 -2.12
N LEU A 196 5.32 28.02 -2.74
CA LEU A 196 5.27 27.85 -4.19
C LEU A 196 4.85 29.17 -4.83
N ARG A 197 5.77 29.86 -5.47
CA ARG A 197 5.56 31.10 -6.23
C ARG A 197 6.10 30.95 -7.65
N PRO A 198 5.71 31.82 -8.58
CA PRO A 198 6.33 31.85 -9.89
C PRO A 198 7.83 32.16 -9.75
N VAL A 199 8.67 31.29 -10.32
CA VAL A 199 10.13 31.38 -10.31
C VAL A 199 10.61 31.34 -11.77
N ASP A 200 11.43 32.30 -12.16
CA ASP A 200 12.19 32.24 -13.39
C ASP A 200 13.31 31.20 -13.21
N LEU A 201 13.10 30.00 -13.72
CA LEU A 201 14.04 28.90 -13.61
C LEU A 201 15.29 29.11 -14.46
N SER A 202 15.17 29.82 -15.61
CA SER A 202 16.29 30.13 -16.48
C SER A 202 17.31 30.99 -15.76
N THR A 203 16.87 32.09 -15.15
CA THR A 203 17.73 32.97 -14.33
C THR A 203 18.28 32.24 -13.12
N LEU A 204 17.45 31.46 -12.40
CA LEU A 204 17.86 30.71 -11.22
C LEU A 204 18.99 29.71 -11.54
N VAL A 205 18.87 28.97 -12.66
CA VAL A 205 19.90 28.01 -13.09
C VAL A 205 21.18 28.74 -13.48
N ALA A 206 21.08 29.82 -14.26
CA ALA A 206 22.23 30.60 -14.65
C ALA A 206 23.00 31.17 -13.43
N ASP A 207 22.30 31.77 -12.46
CA ASP A 207 22.88 32.31 -11.24
C ASP A 207 23.51 31.23 -10.34
N ALA A 208 22.90 30.05 -10.30
CA ALA A 208 23.41 28.95 -9.49
C ALA A 208 24.69 28.32 -10.07
N LEU A 209 24.98 28.47 -11.36
CA LEU A 209 26.20 27.96 -12.00
C LEU A 209 27.43 28.85 -11.65
N LEU A 210 27.25 30.17 -11.48
CA LEU A 210 28.34 31.12 -11.27
C LEU A 210 29.30 30.72 -10.14
N PRO A 211 28.85 30.30 -8.95
CA PRO A 211 29.76 29.90 -7.87
C PRO A 211 30.56 28.62 -8.17
N PHE A 212 30.04 27.79 -9.08
CA PHE A 212 30.69 26.51 -9.44
C PHE A 212 31.76 26.66 -10.52
N GLU A 213 31.71 27.68 -11.39
CA GLU A 213 32.71 27.90 -12.44
C GLU A 213 34.14 27.90 -11.91
N PRO A 214 34.51 28.72 -10.90
CA PRO A 214 35.86 28.68 -10.38
C PRO A 214 36.22 27.35 -9.71
N VAL A 215 35.29 26.72 -9.05
CA VAL A 215 35.50 25.44 -8.36
C VAL A 215 35.79 24.31 -9.36
N PHE A 216 35.06 24.27 -10.47
CA PHE A 216 35.30 23.32 -11.54
C PHE A 216 36.63 23.56 -12.22
N PHE A 217 36.94 24.84 -12.51
CA PHE A 217 38.23 25.23 -13.09
C PHE A 217 39.42 24.82 -12.22
N GLU A 218 39.39 25.07 -10.92
CA GLU A 218 40.44 24.66 -9.98
C GLU A 218 40.66 23.13 -9.94
N GLN A 219 39.61 22.34 -10.24
CA GLN A 219 39.68 20.87 -10.31
C GLN A 219 40.04 20.35 -11.72
N GLY A 220 40.29 21.26 -12.67
CA GLY A 220 40.59 20.91 -14.05
C GLY A 220 39.38 20.31 -14.80
N LEU A 221 38.17 20.68 -14.37
CA LEU A 221 36.89 20.31 -15.01
C LEU A 221 36.38 21.44 -15.88
N GLU A 222 35.73 21.12 -16.97
CA GLU A 222 35.03 22.08 -17.82
C GLU A 222 33.53 22.09 -17.48
N LEU A 223 32.94 23.30 -17.32
CA LEU A 223 31.51 23.47 -17.15
C LEU A 223 30.91 24.11 -18.40
N SER A 224 29.99 23.39 -19.04
CA SER A 224 29.24 23.87 -20.22
C SER A 224 27.76 23.99 -19.87
N SER A 225 27.11 25.05 -20.31
CA SER A 225 25.68 25.23 -20.07
C SER A 225 24.94 25.71 -21.32
N GLN A 226 23.72 25.20 -21.49
CA GLN A 226 22.76 25.68 -22.50
C GLN A 226 21.41 25.80 -21.82
N ILE A 227 20.94 27.02 -21.68
CA ILE A 227 19.74 27.37 -20.92
C ILE A 227 18.77 28.10 -21.83
N ASP A 228 17.59 27.51 -22.04
CA ASP A 228 16.49 28.18 -22.74
C ASP A 228 15.95 29.33 -21.88
N ASP A 229 15.71 30.49 -22.50
CA ASP A 229 15.21 31.68 -21.82
C ASP A 229 13.71 31.59 -21.47
N GLY A 230 13.32 32.27 -20.37
CA GLY A 230 11.93 32.52 -20.02
C GLY A 230 11.16 31.26 -19.57
N ILE A 231 11.84 30.29 -19.00
CA ILE A 231 11.19 29.13 -18.38
C ILE A 231 10.78 29.50 -16.97
N THR A 232 9.45 29.56 -16.73
CA THR A 232 8.89 29.86 -15.41
C THR A 232 8.17 28.64 -14.84
N VAL A 233 8.48 28.30 -13.59
CA VAL A 233 7.87 27.20 -12.83
C VAL A 233 7.23 27.74 -11.56
N HIS A 234 6.25 27.01 -11.00
CA HIS A 234 5.78 27.26 -9.63
C HIS A 234 6.63 26.49 -8.63
N GLY A 235 7.39 27.21 -7.80
CA GLY A 235 8.31 26.58 -6.87
C GLY A 235 8.86 27.52 -5.81
N ASP A 236 9.62 26.94 -4.90
CA ASP A 236 10.47 27.66 -3.95
C ASP A 236 11.86 27.79 -4.56
N PRO A 237 12.34 29.04 -4.81
CA PRO A 237 13.62 29.26 -5.48
C PRO A 237 14.81 28.72 -4.68
N GLY A 238 14.76 28.76 -3.34
CA GLY A 238 15.81 28.20 -2.48
C GLY A 238 15.93 26.70 -2.60
N ARG A 239 14.77 26.03 -2.59
CA ARG A 239 14.69 24.57 -2.74
C ARG A 239 15.09 24.10 -4.15
N LEU A 240 14.63 24.80 -5.18
CA LEU A 240 15.03 24.49 -6.57
C LEU A 240 16.53 24.70 -6.79
N LYS A 241 17.11 25.79 -6.22
CA LYS A 241 18.55 26.00 -6.24
C LYS A 241 19.29 24.86 -5.56
N GLU A 242 18.81 24.38 -4.41
CA GLU A 242 19.39 23.27 -3.67
C GLU A 242 19.44 21.98 -4.49
N VAL A 243 18.40 21.68 -5.30
CA VAL A 243 18.43 20.54 -6.25
C VAL A 243 19.61 20.67 -7.21
N LEU A 244 19.80 21.86 -7.78
CA LEU A 244 20.89 22.08 -8.72
C LEU A 244 22.27 22.01 -8.03
N ASP A 245 22.42 22.61 -6.85
CA ASP A 245 23.64 22.54 -6.04
C ASP A 245 24.02 21.08 -5.74
N ILE A 246 23.05 20.23 -5.39
CA ILE A 246 23.26 18.80 -5.16
C ILE A 246 23.74 18.09 -6.43
N LEU A 247 23.10 18.36 -7.58
CA LEU A 247 23.46 17.72 -8.84
C LEU A 247 24.83 18.16 -9.32
N LEU A 248 25.18 19.44 -9.20
CA LEU A 248 26.50 19.98 -9.55
C LEU A 248 27.61 19.46 -8.62
N ASP A 249 27.37 19.40 -7.31
CA ASP A 249 28.33 18.82 -6.36
C ASP A 249 28.55 17.32 -6.63
N ASN A 250 27.46 16.61 -7.01
CA ASN A 250 27.56 15.21 -7.44
C ASN A 250 28.41 15.09 -8.72
N ALA A 251 28.14 15.88 -9.74
CA ALA A 251 28.93 15.88 -10.98
C ALA A 251 30.41 16.20 -10.70
N ARG A 252 30.69 17.23 -9.86
CA ARG A 252 32.05 17.58 -9.44
C ARG A 252 32.81 16.42 -8.78
N LYS A 253 32.13 15.65 -7.93
CA LYS A 253 32.74 14.55 -7.15
C LYS A 253 33.05 13.32 -7.99
N TYR A 254 32.25 13.06 -9.02
CA TYR A 254 32.30 11.82 -9.79
C TYR A 254 32.89 11.99 -11.20
N THR A 255 33.21 13.22 -11.59
CA THR A 255 33.91 13.48 -12.85
C THR A 255 35.43 13.43 -12.63
N GLU A 256 36.12 12.73 -13.53
CA GLU A 256 37.58 12.70 -13.55
C GLU A 256 38.15 14.02 -14.11
N PRO A 257 39.40 14.40 -13.75
CA PRO A 257 40.02 15.58 -14.28
C PRO A 257 40.00 15.62 -15.83
N SER A 258 39.85 16.84 -16.38
CA SER A 258 39.63 17.09 -17.81
C SER A 258 38.28 16.64 -18.37
N GLY A 259 37.35 16.20 -17.52
CA GLY A 259 35.98 15.90 -17.92
C GLY A 259 35.13 17.16 -18.06
N THR A 260 34.17 17.13 -19.00
CA THR A 260 33.22 18.22 -19.21
C THR A 260 31.89 17.88 -18.54
N VAL A 261 31.45 18.72 -17.62
CA VAL A 261 30.11 18.68 -17.02
C VAL A 261 29.19 19.60 -17.81
N SER A 262 28.04 19.08 -18.26
CA SER A 262 27.11 19.85 -19.08
C SER A 262 25.77 20.02 -18.36
N VAL A 263 25.24 21.23 -18.40
CA VAL A 263 23.93 21.57 -17.83
C VAL A 263 23.02 22.09 -18.93
N TYR A 264 21.88 21.44 -19.11
CA TYR A 264 20.86 21.83 -20.08
C TYR A 264 19.56 22.16 -19.37
N LEU A 265 18.95 23.27 -19.73
CA LEU A 265 17.58 23.59 -19.34
C LEU A 265 16.78 23.87 -20.60
N GLU A 266 15.77 23.06 -20.87
CA GLU A 266 14.96 23.12 -22.09
C GLU A 266 13.47 23.00 -21.79
N ARG A 267 12.63 23.55 -22.68
CA ARG A 267 11.20 23.25 -22.67
C ARG A 267 10.96 21.84 -23.18
N TRP A 268 10.24 21.03 -22.40
CA TRP A 268 9.95 19.63 -22.72
C TRP A 268 8.46 19.43 -22.95
N GLY A 269 8.05 19.39 -24.22
CA GLY A 269 6.64 19.36 -24.55
C GLY A 269 5.91 20.69 -24.24
N HIS A 270 4.58 20.60 -24.04
CA HIS A 270 3.77 21.81 -23.87
C HIS A 270 3.67 22.33 -22.42
N TYR A 271 3.89 21.46 -21.45
CA TYR A 271 3.58 21.76 -20.03
C TYR A 271 4.71 21.42 -19.07
N ARG A 272 5.91 21.14 -19.57
CA ARG A 272 7.05 20.76 -18.74
C ARG A 272 8.34 21.44 -19.21
N CYS A 273 9.29 21.58 -18.30
CA CYS A 273 10.67 21.82 -18.60
C CYS A 273 11.53 20.66 -18.07
N ARG A 274 12.71 20.53 -18.65
CA ARG A 274 13.68 19.53 -18.24
C ARG A 274 15.02 20.21 -17.97
N LEU A 275 15.52 20.02 -16.75
CA LEU A 275 16.89 20.31 -16.37
C LEU A 275 17.69 19.01 -16.45
N THR A 276 18.81 19.03 -17.15
CA THR A 276 19.71 17.89 -17.29
C THR A 276 21.11 18.29 -16.82
N VAL A 277 21.65 17.55 -15.87
CA VAL A 277 23.08 17.67 -15.49
C VAL A 277 23.77 16.39 -15.93
N SER A 278 24.78 16.51 -16.78
CA SER A 278 25.48 15.37 -17.38
C SER A 278 26.96 15.42 -17.03
N ASN A 279 27.50 14.30 -16.61
CA ASN A 279 28.92 14.20 -16.31
C ASN A 279 29.50 12.87 -16.84
N PRO A 280 30.75 12.85 -17.34
CA PRO A 280 31.43 11.61 -17.68
C PRO A 280 31.76 10.84 -16.40
N GLY A 281 31.73 9.54 -16.47
CA GLY A 281 32.02 8.69 -15.31
C GLY A 281 31.69 7.23 -15.53
N THR A 282 31.94 6.43 -14.52
CA THR A 282 31.57 4.99 -14.55
C THR A 282 30.07 4.82 -14.80
N PRO A 283 29.66 4.08 -15.82
CA PRO A 283 28.25 3.89 -16.12
C PRO A 283 27.51 3.22 -14.95
N LEU A 284 26.33 3.73 -14.61
CA LEU A 284 25.44 3.16 -13.61
C LEU A 284 24.63 2.04 -14.25
N SER A 285 24.55 0.88 -13.61
CA SER A 285 23.62 -0.19 -13.99
C SER A 285 22.17 0.25 -13.82
N GLU A 286 21.23 -0.42 -14.46
CA GLU A 286 19.79 -0.12 -14.33
C GLU A 286 19.27 -0.20 -12.87
N ALA A 287 19.87 -1.07 -12.05
CA ALA A 287 19.56 -1.16 -10.65
C ALA A 287 20.09 0.07 -9.88
N GLU A 288 21.34 0.45 -10.13
CA GLU A 288 21.95 1.63 -9.51
C GLU A 288 21.25 2.91 -9.90
N GLN A 289 20.85 3.11 -11.17
CA GLN A 289 20.08 4.29 -11.61
C GLN A 289 18.79 4.50 -10.81
N LYS A 290 18.18 3.43 -10.31
CA LYS A 290 17.00 3.50 -9.42
C LYS A 290 17.39 3.71 -7.95
N ASP A 291 18.49 3.13 -7.54
CA ASP A 291 18.90 3.03 -6.15
C ASP A 291 19.71 4.25 -5.65
N ILE A 292 20.38 5.01 -6.55
CA ILE A 292 21.13 6.23 -6.18
C ILE A 292 20.28 7.33 -5.53
N PHE A 293 18.95 7.28 -5.68
CA PHE A 293 17.99 8.18 -5.01
C PHE A 293 17.47 7.63 -3.67
N LYS A 294 17.98 6.47 -3.22
CA LYS A 294 17.69 5.95 -1.87
C LYS A 294 18.62 6.64 -0.86
N ARG A 295 18.15 6.79 0.37
CA ARG A 295 18.91 7.36 1.48
C ARG A 295 20.12 6.49 1.79
N PHE A 296 21.27 7.11 2.05
CA PHE A 296 22.55 6.47 2.37
C PHE A 296 23.07 5.51 1.29
N TYR A 297 22.46 5.52 0.10
CA TYR A 297 22.94 4.68 -0.98
C TYR A 297 24.18 5.27 -1.63
N ARG A 298 25.16 4.41 -1.90
CA ARG A 298 26.45 4.74 -2.52
C ARG A 298 26.82 3.61 -3.48
N ALA A 299 27.00 3.93 -4.75
CA ALA A 299 27.38 2.93 -5.77
C ALA A 299 28.79 2.36 -5.52
N ASP A 300 29.72 3.18 -5.02
CA ASP A 300 31.09 2.75 -4.66
C ASP A 300 31.46 3.28 -3.27
N PRO A 301 31.44 2.44 -2.23
CA PRO A 301 31.85 2.80 -0.88
C PRO A 301 33.33 3.19 -0.78
N ALA A 302 34.20 2.69 -1.68
CA ALA A 302 35.65 2.91 -1.60
C ALA A 302 36.08 4.29 -2.15
N ARG A 303 35.38 4.82 -3.15
CA ARG A 303 35.63 6.17 -3.71
C ARG A 303 35.15 7.32 -2.80
N SER A 304 34.48 7.02 -1.73
CA SER A 304 33.73 7.93 -0.90
C SER A 304 34.55 8.61 0.21
N ARG A 305 35.84 8.75 0.04
CA ARG A 305 36.70 9.54 0.97
C ARG A 305 36.33 11.04 1.04
N ASN A 306 35.48 11.53 0.15
CA ASN A 306 35.14 12.96 0.00
C ASN A 306 33.91 13.44 0.80
N GLY A 307 33.54 12.77 1.90
CA GLY A 307 32.51 13.30 2.84
C GLY A 307 31.07 13.29 2.33
N SER A 308 30.73 12.43 1.37
CA SER A 308 29.37 12.27 0.87
C SER A 308 28.63 11.17 1.62
N PHE A 309 27.51 11.49 2.26
CA PHE A 309 26.71 10.54 3.07
C PHE A 309 25.64 9.78 2.25
N GLY A 310 25.52 10.03 0.95
CA GLY A 310 24.49 9.41 0.13
C GLY A 310 23.08 9.93 0.41
N LEU A 311 22.95 11.15 0.94
CA LEU A 311 21.67 11.79 1.22
C LEU A 311 21.28 12.83 0.17
N GLY A 312 22.22 13.46 -0.53
CA GLY A 312 21.94 14.56 -1.44
C GLY A 312 20.92 14.21 -2.53
N LEU A 313 21.12 13.13 -3.29
CA LEU A 313 20.17 12.73 -4.33
C LEU A 313 18.79 12.35 -3.77
N ALA A 314 18.73 11.83 -2.55
CA ALA A 314 17.47 11.58 -1.87
C ALA A 314 16.74 12.88 -1.50
N ILE A 315 17.48 13.92 -1.09
CA ILE A 315 16.96 15.27 -0.85
C ILE A 315 16.47 15.89 -2.16
N ALA A 316 17.28 15.86 -3.22
CA ALA A 316 16.88 16.35 -4.54
C ALA A 316 15.58 15.69 -5.04
N LYS A 317 15.42 14.39 -4.80
CA LYS A 317 14.18 13.67 -5.13
C LYS A 317 12.99 14.15 -4.32
N CYS A 318 13.14 14.38 -3.02
CA CYS A 318 12.11 14.92 -2.16
C CYS A 318 11.66 16.31 -2.64
N ILE A 319 12.62 17.22 -2.84
CA ILE A 319 12.35 18.58 -3.30
C ILE A 319 11.63 18.56 -4.65
N THR A 320 12.12 17.74 -5.60
CA THR A 320 11.50 17.63 -6.91
C THR A 320 10.04 17.12 -6.81
N ALA A 321 9.76 16.17 -5.92
CA ALA A 321 8.41 15.67 -5.67
C ALA A 321 7.49 16.73 -5.04
N GLU A 322 7.99 17.57 -4.11
CA GLU A 322 7.27 18.71 -3.54
C GLU A 322 6.84 19.73 -4.62
N HIS A 323 7.63 19.83 -5.70
CA HIS A 323 7.37 20.69 -6.86
C HIS A 323 6.58 19.98 -7.96
N HIS A 324 5.93 18.82 -7.67
CA HIS A 324 5.17 18.02 -8.63
C HIS A 324 5.99 17.56 -9.84
N GLY A 325 7.31 17.50 -9.68
CA GLY A 325 8.28 17.10 -10.68
C GLY A 325 8.67 15.62 -10.57
N ARG A 326 9.62 15.24 -11.43
CA ARG A 326 10.22 13.91 -11.47
C ARG A 326 11.73 14.05 -11.63
N ILE A 327 12.50 13.23 -10.89
CA ILE A 327 13.95 13.10 -11.02
C ILE A 327 14.33 11.65 -11.32
N TRP A 328 15.27 11.43 -12.25
CA TRP A 328 15.83 10.12 -12.54
C TRP A 328 17.23 10.27 -13.14
N ALA A 329 17.92 9.16 -13.33
CA ALA A 329 19.23 9.12 -13.96
C ALA A 329 19.28 8.04 -15.03
N GLU A 330 20.11 8.30 -16.07
CA GLU A 330 20.42 7.36 -17.14
C GLU A 330 21.91 7.43 -17.46
N SER A 331 22.51 6.30 -17.81
CA SER A 331 23.90 6.25 -18.26
C SER A 331 23.93 5.88 -19.74
N ILE A 332 24.37 6.83 -20.58
CA ILE A 332 24.39 6.69 -22.04
C ILE A 332 25.72 7.24 -22.56
N GLY A 333 26.38 6.50 -23.44
CA GLY A 333 27.57 6.97 -24.13
C GLY A 333 28.79 7.33 -23.26
N GLY A 334 28.89 6.72 -22.07
CA GLY A 334 29.96 7.04 -21.11
C GLY A 334 29.67 8.23 -20.21
N TYR A 335 28.48 8.79 -20.29
CA TYR A 335 27.99 9.87 -19.43
C TYR A 335 26.88 9.41 -18.52
N ASN A 336 26.84 9.93 -17.31
CA ASN A 336 25.71 9.83 -16.40
C ASN A 336 24.90 11.11 -16.51
N HIS A 337 23.63 10.98 -16.87
CA HIS A 337 22.69 12.07 -17.05
C HIS A 337 21.69 12.05 -15.89
N PHE A 338 21.56 13.16 -15.19
CA PHE A 338 20.57 13.36 -14.14
C PHE A 338 19.51 14.33 -14.67
N PHE A 339 18.28 13.85 -14.75
CA PHE A 339 17.15 14.58 -15.29
C PHE A 339 16.20 15.03 -14.18
N VAL A 340 15.79 16.28 -14.25
CA VAL A 340 14.73 16.85 -13.41
C VAL A 340 13.67 17.45 -14.31
N GLU A 341 12.46 16.91 -14.27
CA GLU A 341 11.31 17.48 -14.96
C GLU A 341 10.39 18.21 -13.99
N LEU A 342 10.03 19.44 -14.35
CA LEU A 342 9.10 20.27 -13.58
C LEU A 342 7.93 20.72 -14.48
N PRO A 343 6.71 20.89 -13.93
CA PRO A 343 5.62 21.49 -14.65
C PRO A 343 5.88 22.98 -14.90
N ILE A 344 5.71 23.44 -16.12
CA ILE A 344 5.68 24.88 -16.48
C ILE A 344 4.24 25.37 -16.50
N LYS A 345 4.08 26.68 -16.31
CA LYS A 345 2.76 27.32 -16.35
C LYS A 345 2.39 27.71 -17.77
#